data_9116b93fd613459a449f4682d6676bae
#
_entry.id   9116b93fd613459a449f4682d6676bae
#
_cell.length_a   1.000
_cell.length_b   1.000
_cell.length_c   1.000
_cell.angle_alpha   90.00
_cell.angle_beta   90.00
_cell.angle_gamma   90.00
#
_symmetry.space_group_name_H-M   'P 1'
#
loop_
_entity.id
_entity.type
_entity.pdbx_description
1 polymer ?
#
loop_
_entity_poly.entity_id
_entity_poly.type
_entity_poly.pdbx_seq_one_letter_code
_entity_poly.pdbx_strand_id
1 'polypeptide(L)'
;MTKIKPGMSIFLSTGVAEPRTLLKSLKASESRNLQDLELIQLVSLGSALSFEERYSNKFRLKTFFSGWIASEAILAGKVDFIPARFSKIPQLIESGSIRIDVAFIQITPPNENGYSSLGLAVDVARKAMEKASIVVGEINKDVPMTLGDTFVHMDEFHYLVEGEEPPLYFPRFHVDETFDSIGANVASLIEDGSCIAFSVGMLFEALARHLARKKDLGIHTPLFTDPLMDLMKSGVVTNRKKGSFRGKSVAAYAVGTKELMRWLHNNPLVEFQGIDIVADPKRIGLNDRFIMVLPARKLDLTGGIALHSGKGNVVAGPSEAQEFFTGVNFSKKGHVIFALPSRNLNGESNILLSVEDYPNQLYIPESLDLVVTEYGTASLTGRTMRERALALIDIAHPDDREKLVRLAKENNIVFRHQSYLADSGRMYPAELSCTKTFKDGLTIRFRAIKPSDVEEMRRLFYRFSDKAVYYRYFSPIKTMPHAKMQEYVNIDYNQSMSMVGLAGEMDEERIIAEARYVRFTDRPKADVAFVVDEQYQGKGIASFMFDMLMGISRERGIKGFEADVLANNTAMIKVFEKSPYPVKSVLDSGIYEISIPFSDEVSDSTGLLVRE
;
A
#
# COMPACT_ATOMS: atom_id res chain seq x y z
N MET A 1 16.89 -18.57 -39.35
CA MET A 1 15.52 -18.82 -39.85
C MET A 1 15.34 -20.22 -40.48
N THR A 2 16.27 -20.72 -41.30
CA THR A 2 16.15 -22.03 -42.00
C THR A 2 16.07 -23.25 -41.11
N LYS A 3 16.49 -23.17 -39.88
CA LYS A 3 16.45 -24.26 -38.89
C LYS A 3 15.11 -24.36 -38.11
N ILE A 4 14.30 -23.28 -38.16
CA ILE A 4 12.97 -23.26 -37.54
C ILE A 4 12.02 -24.06 -38.46
N LYS A 5 11.20 -24.92 -37.88
CA LYS A 5 10.23 -25.76 -38.61
C LYS A 5 8.80 -25.32 -38.27
N PRO A 6 7.83 -25.54 -39.17
CA PRO A 6 6.43 -25.27 -38.83
C PRO A 6 6.00 -25.96 -37.53
N GLY A 7 5.17 -25.27 -36.75
CA GLY A 7 4.65 -25.77 -35.47
C GLY A 7 5.65 -25.73 -34.30
N MET A 8 6.83 -25.12 -34.48
CA MET A 8 7.76 -24.94 -33.36
C MET A 8 7.34 -23.79 -32.44
N SER A 9 7.66 -23.95 -31.15
CA SER A 9 7.48 -22.94 -30.11
C SER A 9 8.77 -22.15 -29.91
N ILE A 10 8.67 -20.83 -29.94
CA ILE A 10 9.80 -19.89 -29.79
C ILE A 10 9.60 -19.07 -28.52
N PHE A 11 10.46 -19.22 -27.54
CA PHE A 11 10.52 -18.35 -26.37
C PHE A 11 11.18 -17.01 -26.74
N LEU A 12 10.61 -15.91 -26.23
CA LEU A 12 11.16 -14.56 -26.34
C LEU A 12 11.48 -14.04 -24.94
N SER A 13 12.67 -13.46 -24.74
CA SER A 13 12.98 -12.77 -23.50
C SER A 13 11.91 -11.78 -23.11
N THR A 14 11.69 -11.65 -21.79
CA THR A 14 10.55 -10.95 -21.19
C THR A 14 10.65 -9.43 -21.38
N GLY A 15 9.52 -8.81 -21.68
CA GLY A 15 9.27 -7.38 -21.55
C GLY A 15 10.28 -6.50 -22.27
N VAL A 16 11.06 -5.76 -21.52
CA VAL A 16 12.06 -4.81 -22.07
C VAL A 16 13.26 -5.50 -22.75
N ALA A 17 13.50 -6.76 -22.41
CA ALA A 17 14.54 -7.58 -23.01
C ALA A 17 14.07 -8.32 -24.27
N GLU A 18 12.93 -7.92 -24.88
CA GLU A 18 12.45 -8.49 -26.13
C GLU A 18 13.55 -8.43 -27.21
N PRO A 19 13.93 -9.57 -27.86
CA PRO A 19 14.97 -9.60 -28.90
C PRO A 19 14.41 -9.03 -30.21
N ARG A 20 14.42 -7.72 -30.32
CA ARG A 20 13.68 -6.94 -31.32
C ARG A 20 14.19 -7.15 -32.74
N THR A 21 15.51 -7.31 -32.91
CA THR A 21 16.12 -7.56 -34.24
C THR A 21 15.74 -8.94 -34.73
N LEU A 22 15.81 -9.96 -33.89
CA LEU A 22 15.37 -11.32 -34.23
C LEU A 22 13.88 -11.35 -34.57
N LEU A 23 13.05 -10.67 -33.79
CA LEU A 23 11.62 -10.60 -34.00
C LEU A 23 11.27 -9.85 -35.30
N LYS A 24 11.96 -8.74 -35.61
CA LYS A 24 11.83 -8.00 -36.87
C LYS A 24 12.19 -8.87 -38.08
N SER A 25 13.30 -9.62 -37.96
CA SER A 25 13.74 -10.57 -39.00
C SER A 25 12.75 -11.73 -39.19
N LEU A 26 12.17 -12.24 -38.08
CA LEU A 26 11.14 -13.28 -38.11
C LEU A 26 9.88 -12.79 -38.83
N LYS A 27 9.46 -11.55 -38.55
CA LYS A 27 8.30 -10.90 -39.23
C LYS A 27 8.56 -10.67 -40.72
N ALA A 28 9.72 -10.16 -41.09
CA ALA A 28 10.07 -9.83 -42.44
C ALA A 28 10.33 -11.04 -43.36
N SER A 29 10.63 -12.21 -42.76
CA SER A 29 10.97 -13.39 -43.54
C SER A 29 9.75 -13.99 -44.27
N GLU A 30 9.89 -14.24 -45.53
CA GLU A 30 8.90 -14.92 -46.38
C GLU A 30 9.15 -16.44 -46.50
N SER A 31 10.06 -16.99 -45.71
CA SER A 31 10.43 -18.40 -45.75
C SER A 31 9.23 -19.30 -45.41
N ARG A 32 8.97 -20.29 -46.29
CA ARG A 32 7.81 -21.19 -46.19
C ARG A 32 7.78 -22.08 -44.91
N ASN A 33 8.93 -22.25 -44.28
CA ASN A 33 9.07 -23.01 -43.02
C ASN A 33 8.63 -22.23 -41.78
N LEU A 34 8.38 -20.91 -41.90
CA LEU A 34 7.93 -20.06 -40.80
C LEU A 34 6.40 -19.95 -40.82
N GLN A 35 5.74 -21.06 -40.53
CA GLN A 35 4.29 -21.19 -40.49
C GLN A 35 3.87 -21.85 -39.19
N ASP A 36 2.71 -21.47 -38.67
CA ASP A 36 2.10 -22.03 -37.47
C ASP A 36 3.05 -22.06 -36.26
N LEU A 37 3.81 -21.00 -36.07
CA LEU A 37 4.76 -20.88 -34.96
C LEU A 37 4.06 -20.34 -33.71
N GLU A 38 4.42 -20.89 -32.55
CA GLU A 38 4.01 -20.36 -31.27
C GLU A 38 5.11 -19.46 -30.69
N LEU A 39 4.79 -18.20 -30.38
CA LEU A 39 5.66 -17.32 -29.63
C LEU A 39 5.25 -17.34 -28.18
N ILE A 40 6.20 -17.49 -27.26
CA ILE A 40 5.95 -17.58 -25.81
C ILE A 40 6.75 -16.50 -25.13
N GLN A 41 6.08 -15.66 -24.33
CA GLN A 41 6.71 -14.57 -23.58
C GLN A 41 6.05 -14.40 -22.22
N LEU A 42 6.85 -14.23 -21.16
CA LEU A 42 6.30 -14.10 -19.79
C LEU A 42 5.45 -12.84 -19.66
N VAL A 43 6.04 -11.68 -19.96
CA VAL A 43 5.38 -10.37 -19.98
C VAL A 43 5.65 -9.74 -21.34
N SER A 44 4.61 -9.41 -22.07
CA SER A 44 4.71 -8.85 -23.40
C SER A 44 4.46 -7.33 -23.36
N LEU A 45 5.47 -6.55 -23.70
CA LEU A 45 5.45 -5.09 -23.66
C LEU A 45 5.82 -4.44 -25.01
N GLY A 46 6.32 -5.23 -25.94
CA GLY A 46 6.93 -4.76 -27.16
C GLY A 46 6.21 -5.11 -28.44
N SER A 47 6.98 -5.24 -29.52
CA SER A 47 6.46 -5.45 -30.86
C SER A 47 5.90 -6.86 -31.11
N ALA A 48 6.12 -7.80 -30.16
CA ALA A 48 5.46 -9.11 -30.19
C ALA A 48 3.92 -9.00 -30.12
N LEU A 49 3.38 -7.96 -29.48
CA LEU A 49 1.95 -7.69 -29.37
C LEU A 49 1.33 -7.09 -30.63
N SER A 50 2.12 -6.49 -31.51
CA SER A 50 1.65 -5.74 -32.68
C SER A 50 1.71 -6.56 -33.96
N PHE A 51 1.32 -7.85 -33.90
CA PHE A 51 1.17 -8.63 -35.11
C PHE A 51 -0.09 -8.19 -35.88
N GLU A 52 0.12 -7.71 -37.10
CA GLU A 52 -0.98 -7.42 -38.03
C GLU A 52 -1.70 -8.74 -38.39
N GLU A 53 -2.97 -8.64 -38.76
CA GLU A 53 -3.83 -9.79 -39.11
C GLU A 53 -3.22 -10.67 -40.21
N ARG A 54 -2.41 -10.09 -41.12
CA ARG A 54 -1.66 -10.79 -42.18
C ARG A 54 -0.65 -11.83 -41.66
N TYR A 55 -0.27 -11.77 -40.36
CA TYR A 55 0.65 -12.71 -39.75
C TYR A 55 -0.06 -13.77 -38.90
N SER A 56 -1.38 -13.75 -38.81
CA SER A 56 -2.16 -14.69 -38.00
C SER A 56 -1.93 -16.18 -38.30
N ASN A 57 -1.61 -16.47 -39.58
CA ASN A 57 -1.27 -17.83 -40.02
C ASN A 57 0.21 -18.20 -39.78
N LYS A 58 1.06 -17.24 -39.48
CA LYS A 58 2.48 -17.50 -39.22
C LYS A 58 2.78 -17.65 -37.73
N PHE A 59 2.20 -16.76 -36.91
CA PHE A 59 2.58 -16.63 -35.51
C PHE A 59 1.35 -16.51 -34.62
N ARG A 60 1.41 -17.18 -33.46
CA ARG A 60 0.48 -17.03 -32.35
C ARG A 60 1.28 -16.70 -31.11
N LEU A 61 0.99 -15.57 -30.45
CA LEU A 61 1.65 -15.17 -29.22
C LEU A 61 0.87 -15.74 -28.02
N LYS A 62 1.59 -16.40 -27.14
CA LYS A 62 1.11 -16.83 -25.81
C LYS A 62 1.82 -16.00 -24.74
N THR A 63 1.07 -15.40 -23.84
CA THR A 63 1.61 -14.62 -22.72
C THR A 63 1.05 -15.09 -21.39
N PHE A 64 1.78 -14.88 -20.29
CA PHE A 64 1.35 -15.23 -18.93
C PHE A 64 0.85 -14.03 -18.15
N PHE A 65 1.01 -12.84 -18.70
CA PHE A 65 0.58 -11.60 -18.06
C PHE A 65 -0.31 -10.79 -18.98
N SER A 66 -1.54 -10.52 -18.52
CA SER A 66 -2.55 -9.81 -19.30
C SER A 66 -2.51 -8.29 -19.14
N GLY A 67 -1.56 -7.71 -18.43
CA GLY A 67 -1.45 -6.28 -18.09
C GLY A 67 -2.08 -5.29 -19.08
N TRP A 68 -2.07 -4.03 -18.78
CA TRP A 68 -2.75 -2.97 -19.55
C TRP A 68 -2.33 -2.89 -21.03
N ILE A 69 -1.12 -3.35 -21.38
CA ILE A 69 -0.65 -3.36 -22.80
C ILE A 69 -1.23 -4.57 -23.56
N ALA A 70 -1.15 -5.78 -22.98
CA ALA A 70 -1.54 -7.01 -23.65
C ALA A 70 -3.06 -7.24 -23.69
N SER A 71 -3.81 -6.65 -22.76
CA SER A 71 -5.24 -6.92 -22.59
C SER A 71 -6.09 -6.64 -23.83
N GLU A 72 -5.79 -5.59 -24.60
CA GLU A 72 -6.52 -5.28 -25.83
C GLU A 72 -6.29 -6.35 -26.91
N ALA A 73 -5.07 -6.84 -27.05
CA ALA A 73 -4.73 -7.89 -28.01
C ALA A 73 -5.35 -9.25 -27.63
N ILE A 74 -5.42 -9.54 -26.33
CA ILE A 74 -6.08 -10.74 -25.80
C ILE A 74 -7.59 -10.67 -26.06
N LEU A 75 -8.24 -9.55 -25.77
CA LEU A 75 -9.67 -9.32 -26.04
C LEU A 75 -10.01 -9.43 -27.51
N ALA A 76 -9.12 -8.97 -28.37
CA ALA A 76 -9.27 -9.08 -29.82
C ALA A 76 -9.00 -10.48 -30.37
N GLY A 77 -8.69 -11.46 -29.52
CA GLY A 77 -8.36 -12.84 -29.92
C GLY A 77 -7.04 -12.97 -30.69
N LYS A 78 -6.15 -11.97 -30.59
CA LYS A 78 -4.85 -11.95 -31.29
C LYS A 78 -3.73 -12.56 -30.47
N VAL A 79 -3.90 -12.63 -29.14
CA VAL A 79 -2.92 -13.15 -28.19
C VAL A 79 -3.61 -14.13 -27.25
N ASP A 80 -3.03 -15.30 -27.09
CA ASP A 80 -3.49 -16.31 -26.13
C ASP A 80 -2.92 -16.03 -24.73
N PHE A 81 -3.77 -16.16 -23.73
CA PHE A 81 -3.38 -15.95 -22.35
C PHE A 81 -3.29 -17.29 -21.60
N ILE A 82 -2.16 -17.53 -20.93
CA ILE A 82 -1.95 -18.71 -20.07
C ILE A 82 -2.01 -18.25 -18.62
N PRO A 83 -3.09 -18.56 -17.86
CA PRO A 83 -3.15 -18.22 -16.44
C PRO A 83 -2.23 -19.14 -15.64
N ALA A 84 -1.13 -18.60 -15.12
CA ALA A 84 -0.18 -19.33 -14.30
C ALA A 84 0.43 -18.40 -13.23
N ARG A 85 0.80 -18.98 -12.10
CA ARG A 85 1.67 -18.31 -11.14
C ARG A 85 3.07 -18.21 -11.72
N PHE A 86 3.69 -17.05 -11.63
CA PHE A 86 5.01 -16.83 -12.23
C PHE A 86 6.07 -17.77 -11.67
N SER A 87 6.04 -18.06 -10.36
CA SER A 87 6.95 -19.03 -9.72
C SER A 87 6.84 -20.46 -10.27
N LYS A 88 5.72 -20.80 -10.92
CA LYS A 88 5.49 -22.14 -11.48
C LYS A 88 5.86 -22.26 -12.94
N ILE A 89 6.08 -21.16 -13.65
CA ILE A 89 6.40 -21.19 -15.08
C ILE A 89 7.71 -21.94 -15.35
N PRO A 90 8.82 -21.76 -14.58
CA PRO A 90 10.01 -22.58 -14.76
C PRO A 90 9.72 -24.09 -14.68
N GLN A 91 8.88 -24.51 -13.77
CA GLN A 91 8.47 -25.93 -13.63
C GLN A 91 7.60 -26.41 -14.81
N LEU A 92 6.72 -25.55 -15.35
CA LEU A 92 5.91 -25.88 -16.55
C LEU A 92 6.79 -26.06 -17.78
N ILE A 93 7.85 -25.25 -17.93
CA ILE A 93 8.86 -25.39 -18.97
C ILE A 93 9.66 -26.67 -18.76
N GLU A 94 10.12 -26.92 -17.53
CA GLU A 94 10.94 -28.10 -17.18
C GLU A 94 10.20 -29.41 -17.43
N SER A 95 8.93 -29.49 -17.09
CA SER A 95 8.07 -30.68 -17.31
C SER A 95 7.68 -30.89 -18.78
N GLY A 96 7.90 -29.90 -19.66
CA GLY A 96 7.45 -29.94 -21.05
C GLY A 96 5.95 -29.63 -21.23
N SER A 97 5.23 -29.26 -20.15
CA SER A 97 3.85 -28.76 -20.27
C SER A 97 3.79 -27.49 -21.12
N ILE A 98 4.85 -26.70 -21.07
CA ILE A 98 5.12 -25.61 -22.01
C ILE A 98 6.38 -25.99 -22.78
N ARG A 99 6.17 -26.35 -24.05
CA ARG A 99 7.25 -26.75 -24.94
C ARG A 99 7.97 -25.52 -25.46
N ILE A 100 9.30 -25.57 -25.45
CA ILE A 100 10.17 -24.56 -26.05
C ILE A 100 11.15 -25.27 -26.96
N ASP A 101 11.01 -25.05 -28.27
CA ASP A 101 11.92 -25.61 -29.28
C ASP A 101 13.07 -24.66 -29.58
N VAL A 102 12.81 -23.35 -29.56
CA VAL A 102 13.76 -22.29 -29.85
C VAL A 102 13.70 -21.24 -28.75
N ALA A 103 14.85 -20.73 -28.30
CA ALA A 103 14.92 -19.60 -27.38
C ALA A 103 15.61 -18.42 -28.07
N PHE A 104 14.93 -17.29 -28.16
CA PHE A 104 15.47 -15.99 -28.61
C PHE A 104 15.75 -15.15 -27.37
N ILE A 105 17.02 -14.95 -27.07
CA ILE A 105 17.48 -14.31 -25.84
C ILE A 105 18.28 -13.06 -26.16
N GLN A 106 17.87 -11.93 -25.57
CA GLN A 106 18.68 -10.71 -25.63
C GLN A 106 19.78 -10.79 -24.56
N ILE A 107 21.01 -10.51 -24.96
CA ILE A 107 22.20 -10.61 -24.09
C ILE A 107 23.12 -9.40 -24.29
N THR A 108 24.01 -9.18 -23.33
CA THR A 108 25.11 -8.20 -23.46
C THR A 108 26.20 -8.72 -24.43
N PRO A 109 27.09 -7.85 -24.93
CA PRO A 109 28.35 -8.31 -25.51
C PRO A 109 29.12 -9.20 -24.51
N PRO A 110 29.80 -10.25 -25.00
CA PRO A 110 30.62 -11.13 -24.13
C PRO A 110 31.82 -10.39 -23.54
N ASN A 111 32.17 -10.74 -22.33
CA ASN A 111 33.40 -10.29 -21.71
C ASN A 111 34.63 -11.10 -22.24
N GLU A 112 35.83 -10.76 -21.73
CA GLU A 112 37.10 -11.41 -22.13
C GLU A 112 37.11 -12.93 -21.89
N ASN A 113 36.28 -13.43 -20.98
CA ASN A 113 36.16 -14.85 -20.63
C ASN A 113 35.03 -15.56 -21.39
N GLY A 114 34.41 -14.92 -22.36
CA GLY A 114 33.32 -15.49 -23.16
C GLY A 114 31.96 -15.53 -22.44
N TYR A 115 31.74 -14.76 -21.36
CA TYR A 115 30.47 -14.65 -20.68
C TYR A 115 29.71 -13.40 -21.06
N SER A 116 28.43 -13.56 -21.34
CA SER A 116 27.44 -12.48 -21.46
C SER A 116 26.48 -12.48 -20.29
N SER A 117 25.78 -11.36 -20.10
CA SER A 117 24.70 -11.27 -19.13
C SER A 117 23.34 -11.33 -19.84
N LEU A 118 22.36 -12.01 -19.24
CA LEU A 118 20.93 -11.97 -19.64
C LEU A 118 20.33 -10.56 -19.46
N GLY A 119 21.06 -9.66 -18.83
CA GLY A 119 20.73 -8.24 -18.72
C GLY A 119 19.45 -7.99 -17.92
N LEU A 120 18.40 -7.50 -18.60
CA LEU A 120 17.22 -6.91 -17.97
C LEU A 120 16.16 -7.92 -17.54
N ALA A 121 16.20 -9.17 -18.01
CA ALA A 121 15.20 -10.19 -17.72
C ALA A 121 15.84 -11.57 -17.57
N VAL A 122 15.94 -12.01 -16.32
CA VAL A 122 16.48 -13.33 -15.97
C VAL A 122 15.33 -14.31 -15.76
N ASP A 123 14.31 -13.88 -15.11
CA ASP A 123 13.03 -14.50 -14.78
C ASP A 123 12.90 -16.00 -15.12
N VAL A 124 12.53 -16.36 -16.35
CA VAL A 124 12.45 -17.73 -16.87
C VAL A 124 13.43 -17.99 -18.03
N ALA A 125 14.26 -17.00 -18.38
CA ALA A 125 15.12 -17.06 -19.57
C ALA A 125 16.10 -18.25 -19.52
N ARG A 126 16.76 -18.49 -18.38
CA ARG A 126 17.67 -19.63 -18.22
C ARG A 126 16.97 -20.95 -18.42
N LYS A 127 15.77 -21.14 -17.85
CA LYS A 127 15.00 -22.39 -18.04
C LYS A 127 14.56 -22.58 -19.48
N ALA A 128 14.22 -21.50 -20.18
CA ALA A 128 13.91 -21.55 -21.59
C ALA A 128 15.15 -21.96 -22.44
N MET A 129 16.34 -21.45 -22.12
CA MET A 129 17.58 -21.84 -22.79
C MET A 129 17.92 -23.32 -22.55
N GLU A 130 17.84 -23.80 -21.31
CA GLU A 130 18.13 -25.20 -20.94
C GLU A 130 17.22 -26.21 -21.67
N LYS A 131 16.01 -25.84 -22.01
CA LYS A 131 15.02 -26.73 -22.66
C LYS A 131 14.96 -26.60 -24.17
N ALA A 132 15.38 -25.46 -24.71
CA ALA A 132 15.35 -25.23 -26.14
C ALA A 132 16.37 -26.08 -26.90
N SER A 133 15.94 -26.67 -28.03
CA SER A 133 16.86 -27.36 -28.95
C SER A 133 17.76 -26.40 -29.74
N ILE A 134 17.33 -25.14 -29.87
CA ILE A 134 18.05 -24.10 -30.56
C ILE A 134 18.02 -22.83 -29.68
N VAL A 135 19.19 -22.36 -29.29
CA VAL A 135 19.34 -21.10 -28.53
C VAL A 135 20.00 -20.06 -29.43
N VAL A 136 19.37 -18.90 -29.56
CA VAL A 136 19.88 -17.78 -30.37
C VAL A 136 20.02 -16.56 -29.46
N GLY A 137 21.25 -16.05 -29.35
CA GLY A 137 21.57 -14.85 -28.61
C GLY A 137 21.53 -13.61 -29.51
N GLU A 138 20.72 -12.59 -29.14
CA GLU A 138 20.79 -11.25 -29.73
C GLU A 138 21.71 -10.38 -28.86
N ILE A 139 22.91 -10.11 -29.35
CA ILE A 139 23.92 -9.30 -28.65
C ILE A 139 23.53 -7.83 -28.77
N ASN A 140 23.20 -7.19 -27.66
CA ASN A 140 22.80 -5.79 -27.62
C ASN A 140 23.70 -4.99 -26.66
N LYS A 141 24.43 -4.02 -27.22
CA LYS A 141 25.37 -3.18 -26.46
C LYS A 141 24.71 -2.19 -25.50
N ASP A 142 23.41 -1.89 -25.70
CA ASP A 142 22.66 -0.99 -24.83
C ASP A 142 22.01 -1.71 -23.63
N VAL A 143 22.13 -3.04 -23.57
CA VAL A 143 21.68 -3.85 -22.42
C VAL A 143 22.73 -3.79 -21.31
N PRO A 144 22.38 -3.51 -20.06
CA PRO A 144 23.34 -3.50 -18.96
C PRO A 144 23.83 -4.91 -18.62
N MET A 145 25.10 -5.04 -18.32
CA MET A 145 25.63 -6.23 -17.66
C MET A 145 25.17 -6.22 -16.20
N THR A 146 24.16 -7.03 -15.89
CA THR A 146 23.62 -7.18 -14.54
C THR A 146 24.24 -8.36 -13.82
N LEU A 147 24.11 -8.40 -12.49
CA LEU A 147 24.73 -9.39 -11.63
C LEU A 147 23.67 -10.30 -10.98
N GLY A 148 24.09 -11.48 -10.57
CA GLY A 148 23.23 -12.53 -10.02
C GLY A 148 23.27 -13.78 -10.90
N ASP A 149 22.13 -14.44 -11.11
CA ASP A 149 22.01 -15.59 -12.02
C ASP A 149 21.85 -15.16 -13.49
N THR A 150 22.70 -14.25 -13.92
CA THR A 150 22.59 -13.57 -15.22
C THR A 150 23.60 -14.06 -16.24
N PHE A 151 24.73 -14.63 -15.78
CA PHE A 151 25.84 -14.97 -16.66
C PHE A 151 25.60 -16.26 -17.44
N VAL A 152 25.83 -16.19 -18.75
CA VAL A 152 25.74 -17.30 -19.70
C VAL A 152 27.00 -17.32 -20.56
N HIS A 153 27.57 -18.50 -20.78
CA HIS A 153 28.75 -18.63 -21.64
C HIS A 153 28.33 -18.68 -23.11
N MET A 154 29.20 -18.18 -24.01
CA MET A 154 28.89 -18.14 -25.44
C MET A 154 28.65 -19.53 -26.05
N ASP A 155 29.25 -20.58 -25.50
CA ASP A 155 29.04 -21.96 -25.94
C ASP A 155 27.59 -22.49 -25.68
N GLU A 156 26.80 -21.80 -24.85
CA GLU A 156 25.40 -22.14 -24.62
C GLU A 156 24.51 -21.72 -25.80
N PHE A 157 25.02 -20.90 -26.73
CA PHE A 157 24.29 -20.41 -27.89
C PHE A 157 24.66 -21.17 -29.15
N HIS A 158 23.65 -21.62 -29.89
CA HIS A 158 23.83 -22.21 -31.21
C HIS A 158 24.11 -21.15 -32.28
N TYR A 159 23.56 -19.94 -32.11
CA TYR A 159 23.70 -18.81 -33.02
C TYR A 159 23.76 -17.51 -32.23
N LEU A 160 24.54 -16.57 -32.72
CA LEU A 160 24.64 -15.20 -32.22
C LEU A 160 24.30 -14.23 -33.34
N VAL A 161 23.54 -13.18 -33.02
CA VAL A 161 23.14 -12.12 -33.95
C VAL A 161 23.41 -10.78 -33.29
N GLU A 162 23.97 -9.84 -34.02
CA GLU A 162 24.10 -8.46 -33.52
C GLU A 162 22.73 -7.77 -33.49
N GLY A 163 22.38 -7.18 -32.36
CA GLY A 163 21.17 -6.41 -32.18
C GLY A 163 21.29 -5.01 -32.78
N GLU A 164 20.39 -4.67 -33.68
CA GLU A 164 20.32 -3.34 -34.31
C GLU A 164 19.39 -2.39 -33.56
N GLU A 165 18.42 -2.93 -32.81
CA GLU A 165 17.38 -2.17 -32.12
C GLU A 165 17.75 -2.05 -30.63
N PRO A 166 17.59 -0.86 -30.01
CA PRO A 166 17.81 -0.74 -28.57
C PRO A 166 16.76 -1.53 -27.77
N PRO A 167 17.02 -1.86 -26.47
CA PRO A 167 16.00 -2.42 -25.61
C PRO A 167 14.81 -1.45 -25.46
N LEU A 168 13.68 -1.95 -25.00
CA LEU A 168 12.53 -1.09 -24.73
C LEU A 168 12.81 -0.24 -23.48
N TYR A 169 12.51 1.06 -23.57
CA TYR A 169 12.57 1.99 -22.46
C TYR A 169 11.16 2.43 -22.07
N PHE A 170 10.95 2.62 -20.78
CA PHE A 170 9.72 3.16 -20.24
C PHE A 170 9.98 4.52 -19.60
N PRO A 171 9.18 5.54 -19.93
CA PRO A 171 9.32 6.84 -19.27
C PRO A 171 8.83 6.76 -17.82
N ARG A 172 9.28 7.70 -17.01
CA ARG A 172 8.75 7.90 -15.65
C ARG A 172 7.32 8.43 -15.71
N PHE A 173 6.56 8.12 -14.69
CA PHE A 173 5.17 8.58 -14.57
C PHE A 173 5.12 9.95 -13.89
N HIS A 174 4.30 10.84 -14.44
CA HIS A 174 3.99 12.11 -13.76
C HIS A 174 3.02 11.85 -12.61
N VAL A 175 3.34 12.36 -11.42
CA VAL A 175 2.54 12.19 -10.21
C VAL A 175 1.59 13.38 -10.06
N ASP A 176 0.29 13.12 -9.95
CA ASP A 176 -0.73 14.09 -9.57
C ASP A 176 -0.89 14.19 -8.04
N GLU A 177 -1.69 15.16 -7.58
CA GLU A 177 -1.92 15.42 -6.15
C GLU A 177 -2.59 14.23 -5.43
N THR A 178 -3.47 13.51 -6.12
CA THR A 178 -4.17 12.35 -5.57
C THR A 178 -3.17 11.22 -5.27
N PHE A 179 -2.34 10.88 -6.24
CA PHE A 179 -1.32 9.85 -6.03
C PHE A 179 -0.21 10.29 -5.08
N ASP A 180 0.11 11.60 -5.02
CA ASP A 180 1.06 12.10 -4.02
C ASP A 180 0.53 11.91 -2.60
N SER A 181 -0.74 12.23 -2.36
CA SER A 181 -1.42 12.01 -1.07
C SER A 181 -1.49 10.52 -0.70
N ILE A 182 -1.82 9.64 -1.66
CA ILE A 182 -1.81 8.19 -1.44
C ILE A 182 -0.39 7.72 -1.10
N GLY A 183 0.62 8.18 -1.84
CA GLY A 183 2.03 7.87 -1.59
C GLY A 183 2.48 8.27 -0.19
N ALA A 184 2.08 9.46 0.28
CA ALA A 184 2.34 9.94 1.63
C ALA A 184 1.68 9.03 2.69
N ASN A 185 0.41 8.68 2.49
CA ASN A 185 -0.33 7.80 3.39
C ASN A 185 0.31 6.41 3.47
N VAL A 186 0.67 5.79 2.33
CA VAL A 186 1.39 4.51 2.30
C VAL A 186 2.75 4.62 2.99
N ALA A 187 3.53 5.67 2.71
CA ALA A 187 4.85 5.87 3.31
C ALA A 187 4.78 6.02 4.84
N SER A 188 3.69 6.58 5.38
CA SER A 188 3.49 6.70 6.83
C SER A 188 3.41 5.34 7.53
N LEU A 189 2.99 4.31 6.81
CA LEU A 189 2.85 2.94 7.29
C LEU A 189 4.16 2.13 7.22
N ILE A 190 5.13 2.53 6.43
CA ILE A 190 6.40 1.83 6.25
C ILE A 190 7.40 2.29 7.30
N GLU A 191 7.91 1.36 8.10
CA GLU A 191 8.89 1.64 9.16
C GLU A 191 10.33 1.60 8.64
N ASP A 192 11.25 2.20 9.41
CA ASP A 192 12.68 2.04 9.16
C ASP A 192 13.07 0.56 9.23
N GLY A 193 13.89 0.12 8.31
CA GLY A 193 14.34 -1.28 8.21
C GLY A 193 13.34 -2.23 7.54
N SER A 194 12.19 -1.76 7.05
CA SER A 194 11.25 -2.58 6.28
C SER A 194 11.85 -3.07 4.97
N CYS A 195 11.45 -4.26 4.53
CA CYS A 195 11.72 -4.77 3.19
C CYS A 195 10.49 -4.55 2.31
N ILE A 196 10.67 -3.99 1.11
CA ILE A 196 9.56 -3.56 0.26
C ILE A 196 9.55 -4.27 -1.09
N ALA A 197 8.34 -4.54 -1.59
CA ALA A 197 8.07 -4.94 -2.96
C ALA A 197 7.26 -3.86 -3.67
N PHE A 198 7.77 -3.39 -4.81
CA PHE A 198 7.16 -2.37 -5.65
C PHE A 198 6.72 -2.94 -7.00
N SER A 199 5.89 -2.17 -7.68
CA SER A 199 5.55 -2.36 -9.07
C SER A 199 5.87 -1.08 -9.87
N VAL A 200 5.15 -0.78 -10.93
CA VAL A 200 5.35 0.37 -11.81
C VAL A 200 4.10 1.26 -11.80
N GLY A 201 4.28 2.57 -11.94
CA GLY A 201 3.18 3.52 -12.03
C GLY A 201 3.30 4.73 -11.10
N MET A 202 2.35 5.67 -11.22
CA MET A 202 2.32 6.94 -10.48
C MET A 202 2.40 6.75 -8.97
N LEU A 203 1.71 5.73 -8.43
CA LEU A 203 1.75 5.39 -7.01
C LEU A 203 3.18 5.16 -6.51
N PHE A 204 3.98 4.42 -7.25
CA PHE A 204 5.34 4.05 -6.84
C PHE A 204 6.34 5.19 -6.99
N GLU A 205 6.13 6.07 -7.97
CA GLU A 205 6.85 7.33 -8.09
C GLU A 205 6.58 8.24 -6.89
N ALA A 206 5.32 8.40 -6.50
CA ALA A 206 4.91 9.17 -5.33
C ALA A 206 5.46 8.56 -4.04
N LEU A 207 5.26 7.25 -3.85
CA LEU A 207 5.71 6.53 -2.66
C LEU A 207 7.22 6.68 -2.43
N ALA A 208 8.03 6.55 -3.48
CA ALA A 208 9.49 6.69 -3.36
C ALA A 208 9.90 8.09 -2.88
N ARG A 209 9.21 9.16 -3.32
CA ARG A 209 9.48 10.53 -2.84
C ARG A 209 9.26 10.64 -1.33
N HIS A 210 8.16 10.07 -0.83
CA HIS A 210 7.81 10.13 0.60
C HIS A 210 8.66 9.19 1.47
N LEU A 211 9.20 8.10 0.90
CA LEU A 211 10.14 7.20 1.57
C LEU A 211 11.55 7.78 1.74
N ALA A 212 11.88 8.89 1.07
CA ALA A 212 13.22 9.49 1.11
C ALA A 212 13.73 9.87 2.52
N ARG A 213 12.83 9.92 3.51
CA ARG A 213 13.16 10.21 4.92
C ARG A 213 13.34 8.97 5.78
N LYS A 214 13.07 7.77 5.25
CA LYS A 214 13.23 6.50 5.96
C LYS A 214 14.68 6.05 5.97
N LYS A 215 14.96 5.02 6.77
CA LYS A 215 16.33 4.50 6.94
C LYS A 215 16.36 2.98 6.83
N ASP A 216 17.46 2.48 6.30
CA ASP A 216 17.79 1.04 6.26
C ASP A 216 16.73 0.17 5.57
N LEU A 217 15.99 0.69 4.58
CA LEU A 217 15.06 -0.12 3.82
C LEU A 217 15.78 -1.22 3.03
N GLY A 218 15.04 -2.29 2.73
CA GLY A 218 15.44 -3.36 1.84
C GLY A 218 14.52 -3.47 0.63
N ILE A 219 15.01 -4.01 -0.48
CA ILE A 219 14.23 -4.29 -1.69
C ILE A 219 14.26 -5.78 -1.98
N HIS A 220 13.06 -6.37 -2.16
CA HIS A 220 12.88 -7.71 -2.67
C HIS A 220 11.59 -7.71 -3.50
N THR A 221 11.73 -7.62 -4.82
CA THR A 221 10.62 -7.34 -5.73
C THR A 221 10.79 -8.10 -7.05
N PRO A 222 9.72 -8.52 -7.72
CA PRO A 222 9.89 -9.15 -9.04
C PRO A 222 10.38 -8.16 -10.09
N LEU A 223 10.01 -6.90 -9.97
CA LEU A 223 10.28 -5.84 -10.95
C LEU A 223 11.11 -4.71 -10.32
N PHE A 224 12.26 -4.39 -10.92
CA PHE A 224 13.11 -3.26 -10.53
C PHE A 224 12.84 -2.03 -11.42
N THR A 225 12.64 -0.84 -10.80
CA THR A 225 12.21 0.38 -11.50
C THR A 225 13.00 1.61 -11.08
N ASP A 226 12.86 2.74 -11.83
CA ASP A 226 13.53 4.01 -11.53
C ASP A 226 13.29 4.53 -10.09
N PRO A 227 12.07 4.49 -9.51
CA PRO A 227 11.86 4.89 -8.12
C PRO A 227 12.71 4.11 -7.11
N LEU A 228 12.95 2.82 -7.35
CA LEU A 228 13.81 1.99 -6.50
C LEU A 228 15.30 2.36 -6.66
N MET A 229 15.72 2.70 -7.88
CA MET A 229 17.07 3.27 -8.13
C MET A 229 17.26 4.56 -7.32
N ASP A 230 16.29 5.46 -7.33
CA ASP A 230 16.37 6.73 -6.59
C ASP A 230 16.52 6.51 -5.08
N LEU A 231 15.75 5.58 -4.50
CA LEU A 231 15.86 5.21 -3.09
C LEU A 231 17.24 4.60 -2.75
N MET A 232 17.83 3.86 -3.66
CA MET A 232 19.19 3.33 -3.48
C MET A 232 20.26 4.43 -3.61
N LYS A 233 20.13 5.31 -4.60
CA LYS A 233 21.04 6.46 -4.81
C LYS A 233 21.02 7.43 -3.63
N SER A 234 19.88 7.62 -3.00
CA SER A 234 19.73 8.49 -1.81
C SER A 234 20.25 7.85 -0.51
N GLY A 235 20.62 6.54 -0.53
CA GLY A 235 21.08 5.83 0.66
C GLY A 235 19.99 5.38 1.63
N VAL A 236 18.72 5.58 1.30
CA VAL A 236 17.55 5.11 2.06
C VAL A 236 17.52 3.58 2.09
N VAL A 237 17.83 2.95 0.95
CA VAL A 237 17.92 1.50 0.81
C VAL A 237 19.33 1.03 1.04
N THR A 238 19.57 0.32 2.13
CA THR A 238 20.87 -0.28 2.48
C THR A 238 20.85 -1.80 2.39
N ASN A 239 19.68 -2.42 2.37
CA ASN A 239 19.47 -3.88 2.43
C ASN A 239 20.12 -4.59 3.64
N ARG A 240 20.60 -3.84 4.65
CA ARG A 240 21.35 -4.40 5.80
C ARG A 240 20.47 -5.21 6.73
N LYS A 241 19.17 -4.89 6.80
CA LYS A 241 18.19 -5.53 7.68
C LYS A 241 17.50 -6.73 7.06
N LYS A 242 17.75 -7.03 5.78
CA LYS A 242 17.16 -8.18 5.09
C LYS A 242 17.63 -9.51 5.69
N GLY A 243 16.73 -10.47 5.80
CA GLY A 243 17.02 -11.86 6.20
C GLY A 243 17.46 -12.72 5.01
N SER A 244 16.97 -12.44 3.79
CA SER A 244 17.42 -13.06 2.55
C SER A 244 18.09 -12.02 1.65
N PHE A 245 19.12 -12.38 0.87
CA PHE A 245 19.89 -11.47 0.00
C PHE A 245 20.38 -10.22 0.73
N ARG A 246 20.92 -10.41 1.93
CA ARG A 246 21.40 -9.31 2.77
C ARG A 246 22.46 -8.48 2.07
N GLY A 247 22.30 -7.16 2.12
CA GLY A 247 23.18 -6.19 1.47
C GLY A 247 22.89 -5.97 -0.02
N LYS A 248 21.91 -6.67 -0.60
CA LYS A 248 21.54 -6.54 -2.01
C LYS A 248 20.05 -6.42 -2.20
N SER A 249 19.64 -5.59 -3.14
CA SER A 249 18.28 -5.63 -3.71
C SER A 249 18.17 -6.82 -4.65
N VAL A 250 17.03 -7.51 -4.66
CA VAL A 250 16.80 -8.65 -5.54
C VAL A 250 15.59 -8.43 -6.43
N ALA A 251 15.71 -8.77 -7.71
CA ALA A 251 14.64 -8.70 -8.69
C ALA A 251 14.77 -9.82 -9.74
N ALA A 252 13.71 -10.04 -10.54
CA ALA A 252 13.74 -10.97 -11.67
C ALA A 252 13.91 -10.26 -13.01
N TYR A 253 13.39 -9.06 -13.14
CA TYR A 253 13.56 -8.23 -14.34
C TYR A 253 13.47 -6.73 -13.98
N ALA A 254 13.87 -5.87 -14.91
CA ALA A 254 13.84 -4.42 -14.74
C ALA A 254 13.05 -3.75 -15.84
N VAL A 255 12.34 -2.65 -15.52
CA VAL A 255 11.61 -1.81 -16.47
C VAL A 255 11.85 -0.35 -16.08
N GLY A 256 12.26 0.48 -17.06
CA GLY A 256 12.44 1.90 -16.80
C GLY A 256 13.19 2.64 -17.88
N THR A 257 13.82 3.74 -17.49
CA THR A 257 14.50 4.67 -18.37
C THR A 257 15.89 4.19 -18.79
N LYS A 258 16.46 4.87 -19.77
CA LYS A 258 17.87 4.67 -20.15
C LYS A 258 18.84 4.99 -19.01
N GLU A 259 18.46 5.88 -18.07
CA GLU A 259 19.26 6.17 -16.87
C GLU A 259 19.31 4.96 -15.94
N LEU A 260 18.18 4.31 -15.69
CA LEU A 260 18.11 3.06 -14.92
C LEU A 260 19.04 2.00 -15.53
N MET A 261 19.00 1.79 -16.86
CA MET A 261 19.83 0.79 -17.54
C MET A 261 21.32 1.06 -17.34
N ARG A 262 21.75 2.33 -17.47
CA ARG A 262 23.15 2.71 -17.22
C ARG A 262 23.55 2.49 -15.76
N TRP A 263 22.66 2.77 -14.82
CA TRP A 263 22.93 2.61 -13.40
C TRP A 263 23.00 1.14 -12.97
N LEU A 264 22.23 0.26 -13.62
CA LEU A 264 22.26 -1.18 -13.37
C LEU A 264 23.55 -1.86 -13.91
N HIS A 265 24.25 -1.23 -14.86
CA HIS A 265 25.45 -1.82 -15.48
C HIS A 265 26.56 -2.03 -14.45
N ASN A 266 26.96 -3.29 -14.24
CA ASN A 266 27.95 -3.72 -13.25
C ASN A 266 27.67 -3.23 -11.83
N ASN A 267 26.39 -3.08 -11.45
CA ASN A 267 26.01 -2.60 -10.12
C ASN A 267 25.89 -3.77 -9.12
N PRO A 268 26.82 -3.91 -8.16
CA PRO A 268 26.82 -5.04 -7.22
C PRO A 268 25.74 -4.96 -6.15
N LEU A 269 25.01 -3.84 -6.07
CA LEU A 269 23.96 -3.65 -5.09
C LEU A 269 22.61 -4.28 -5.51
N VAL A 270 22.47 -4.64 -6.79
CA VAL A 270 21.26 -5.28 -7.34
C VAL A 270 21.61 -6.66 -7.88
N GLU A 271 20.86 -7.65 -7.46
CA GLU A 271 21.01 -9.03 -7.88
C GLU A 271 19.76 -9.50 -8.61
N PHE A 272 19.94 -10.01 -9.83
CA PHE A 272 18.85 -10.57 -10.63
C PHE A 272 18.84 -12.09 -10.52
N GLN A 273 17.64 -12.66 -10.29
CA GLN A 273 17.44 -14.08 -10.06
C GLN A 273 16.25 -14.59 -10.86
N GLY A 274 16.15 -15.90 -11.03
CA GLY A 274 14.96 -16.55 -11.58
C GLY A 274 13.70 -16.18 -10.80
N ILE A 275 12.56 -16.13 -11.49
CA ILE A 275 11.29 -15.70 -10.87
C ILE A 275 10.83 -16.67 -9.75
N ASP A 276 11.15 -17.93 -9.83
CA ASP A 276 10.89 -18.95 -8.81
C ASP A 276 11.70 -18.69 -7.52
N ILE A 277 12.87 -18.06 -7.63
CA ILE A 277 13.70 -17.68 -6.48
C ILE A 277 13.21 -16.37 -5.87
N VAL A 278 12.89 -15.38 -6.72
CA VAL A 278 12.40 -14.06 -6.26
C VAL A 278 11.00 -14.19 -5.63
N ALA A 279 10.12 -15.00 -6.22
CA ALA A 279 8.77 -15.23 -5.72
C ALA A 279 8.66 -16.46 -4.77
N ASP A 280 9.78 -16.92 -4.18
CA ASP A 280 9.73 -17.95 -3.15
C ASP A 280 9.19 -17.39 -1.83
N PRO A 281 8.00 -17.84 -1.36
CA PRO A 281 7.40 -17.33 -0.13
C PRO A 281 8.29 -17.48 1.10
N LYS A 282 9.11 -18.52 1.16
CA LYS A 282 10.03 -18.73 2.28
C LYS A 282 11.12 -17.65 2.31
N ARG A 283 11.69 -17.30 1.15
CA ARG A 283 12.71 -16.25 1.04
C ARG A 283 12.13 -14.87 1.32
N ILE A 284 10.92 -14.59 0.85
CA ILE A 284 10.18 -13.37 1.15
C ILE A 284 9.98 -13.27 2.67
N GLY A 285 9.47 -14.32 3.30
CA GLY A 285 9.17 -14.38 4.72
C GLY A 285 10.37 -14.26 5.67
N LEU A 286 11.60 -14.52 5.19
CA LEU A 286 12.82 -14.28 5.96
C LEU A 286 13.10 -12.78 6.20
N ASN A 287 12.48 -11.88 5.45
CA ASN A 287 12.64 -10.45 5.61
C ASN A 287 11.58 -9.92 6.57
N ASP A 288 11.97 -9.52 7.77
CA ASP A 288 11.08 -8.89 8.73
C ASP A 288 10.46 -7.60 8.17
N ARG A 289 9.24 -7.26 8.58
CA ARG A 289 8.49 -6.07 8.10
C ARG A 289 8.45 -6.02 6.58
N PHE A 290 8.08 -7.12 5.98
CA PHE A 290 7.93 -7.17 4.52
C PHE A 290 6.65 -6.46 4.11
N ILE A 291 6.77 -5.42 3.32
CA ILE A 291 5.63 -4.63 2.85
C ILE A 291 5.46 -4.82 1.35
N MET A 292 4.32 -5.42 0.97
CA MET A 292 3.90 -5.49 -0.41
C MET A 292 2.86 -4.40 -0.69
N VAL A 293 3.15 -3.52 -1.63
CA VAL A 293 2.22 -2.49 -2.08
C VAL A 293 1.66 -2.86 -3.44
N LEU A 294 0.34 -2.92 -3.55
CA LEU A 294 -0.37 -3.26 -4.78
C LEU A 294 -1.38 -2.17 -5.16
N PRO A 295 -1.44 -1.78 -6.43
CA PRO A 295 -2.53 -0.95 -6.91
C PRO A 295 -3.79 -1.79 -7.05
N ALA A 296 -4.94 -1.24 -6.63
CA ALA A 296 -6.26 -1.78 -6.95
C ALA A 296 -7.01 -0.84 -7.90
N ARG A 297 -7.92 -1.40 -8.69
CA ARG A 297 -8.82 -0.59 -9.53
C ARG A 297 -10.11 -0.25 -8.81
N LYS A 298 -10.71 -1.25 -8.19
CA LYS A 298 -11.92 -1.14 -7.39
C LYS A 298 -11.80 -2.05 -6.17
N LEU A 299 -12.53 -1.72 -5.13
CA LEU A 299 -12.63 -2.51 -3.93
C LEU A 299 -14.04 -2.43 -3.38
N ASP A 300 -14.56 -3.51 -2.83
CA ASP A 300 -15.88 -3.49 -2.21
C ASP A 300 -15.85 -3.59 -0.68
N LEU A 301 -17.01 -3.33 -0.08
CA LEU A 301 -17.16 -3.30 1.38
C LEU A 301 -16.97 -4.66 2.04
N THR A 302 -16.93 -5.76 1.27
CA THR A 302 -16.70 -7.11 1.78
C THR A 302 -15.25 -7.58 1.64
N GLY A 303 -14.41 -6.79 0.97
CA GLY A 303 -12.99 -7.09 0.72
C GLY A 303 -12.72 -7.75 -0.62
N GLY A 304 -13.69 -7.75 -1.53
CA GLY A 304 -13.48 -8.08 -2.94
C GLY A 304 -12.66 -6.99 -3.64
N ILE A 305 -11.69 -7.38 -4.45
CA ILE A 305 -10.78 -6.48 -5.15
C ILE A 305 -10.88 -6.73 -6.65
N ALA A 306 -11.04 -5.67 -7.44
CA ALA A 306 -10.81 -5.71 -8.88
C ALA A 306 -9.43 -5.12 -9.18
N LEU A 307 -8.55 -5.93 -9.75
CA LEU A 307 -7.20 -5.52 -10.12
C LEU A 307 -7.17 -4.72 -11.42
N HIS A 308 -6.08 -3.99 -11.65
CA HIS A 308 -5.90 -3.14 -12.83
C HIS A 308 -5.73 -3.90 -14.14
N SER A 309 -5.73 -5.19 -14.15
CA SER A 309 -5.42 -5.98 -15.33
C SER A 309 -6.63 -6.19 -16.22
N GLY A 310 -6.51 -5.75 -17.44
CA GLY A 310 -7.41 -6.07 -18.55
C GLY A 310 -8.61 -5.15 -18.70
N LYS A 311 -9.09 -5.11 -19.94
CA LYS A 311 -10.41 -4.57 -20.31
C LYS A 311 -11.36 -5.74 -20.56
N GLY A 312 -12.64 -5.54 -20.28
CA GLY A 312 -13.68 -6.56 -20.54
C GLY A 312 -13.49 -7.84 -19.71
N ASN A 313 -13.73 -8.98 -20.32
CA ASN A 313 -13.71 -10.31 -19.66
C ASN A 313 -12.33 -10.97 -19.62
N VAL A 314 -11.25 -10.23 -19.85
CA VAL A 314 -9.90 -10.77 -19.77
C VAL A 314 -9.53 -11.02 -18.32
N VAL A 315 -9.41 -12.28 -17.97
CA VAL A 315 -8.98 -12.69 -16.63
C VAL A 315 -7.48 -12.43 -16.49
N ALA A 316 -7.10 -11.64 -15.48
CA ALA A 316 -5.71 -11.53 -15.11
C ALA A 316 -5.20 -12.85 -14.55
N GLY A 317 -4.00 -13.24 -14.93
CA GLY A 317 -3.30 -14.31 -14.25
C GLY A 317 -2.94 -13.86 -12.82
N PRO A 318 -2.74 -14.81 -11.92
CA PRO A 318 -2.34 -14.53 -10.55
C PRO A 318 -0.96 -13.85 -10.46
N SER A 319 -0.21 -13.85 -11.57
CA SER A 319 1.18 -13.38 -11.62
C SER A 319 2.01 -13.90 -10.42
N GLU A 320 2.73 -13.03 -9.75
CA GLU A 320 3.47 -13.31 -8.51
C GLU A 320 2.71 -12.95 -7.22
N ALA A 321 1.53 -12.34 -7.33
CA ALA A 321 0.85 -11.76 -6.17
C ALA A 321 0.58 -12.79 -5.05
N GLN A 322 0.16 -13.99 -5.41
CA GLN A 322 -0.20 -15.03 -4.45
C GLN A 322 1.00 -15.55 -3.65
N GLU A 323 2.17 -15.68 -4.27
CA GLU A 323 3.42 -16.05 -3.61
C GLU A 323 3.85 -14.97 -2.62
N PHE A 324 3.73 -13.71 -3.03
CA PHE A 324 4.05 -12.59 -2.15
C PHE A 324 3.08 -12.49 -0.97
N PHE A 325 1.78 -12.70 -1.14
CA PHE A 325 0.83 -12.79 -0.02
C PHE A 325 1.22 -13.88 0.97
N THR A 326 1.57 -15.07 0.46
CA THR A 326 2.03 -16.17 1.32
C THR A 326 3.35 -15.80 2.03
N GLY A 327 4.27 -15.17 1.32
CA GLY A 327 5.55 -14.73 1.88
C GLY A 327 5.40 -13.64 2.94
N VAL A 328 4.50 -12.68 2.73
CA VAL A 328 4.15 -11.64 3.72
C VAL A 328 3.64 -12.28 5.01
N ASN A 329 2.78 -13.30 4.91
CA ASN A 329 2.27 -14.02 6.09
C ASN A 329 3.36 -14.77 6.88
N PHE A 330 4.48 -15.13 6.24
CA PHE A 330 5.65 -15.71 6.93
C PHE A 330 6.59 -14.64 7.50
N SER A 331 6.48 -13.40 7.04
CA SER A 331 7.29 -12.29 7.52
C SER A 331 6.81 -11.83 8.90
N LYS A 332 7.74 -11.66 9.84
CA LYS A 332 7.41 -11.02 11.10
C LYS A 332 7.03 -9.57 10.87
N LYS A 333 5.78 -9.20 11.19
CA LYS A 333 5.18 -7.88 10.94
C LYS A 333 5.16 -7.52 9.44
N GLY A 334 4.87 -8.52 8.61
CA GLY A 334 4.64 -8.30 7.18
C GLY A 334 3.23 -7.80 6.92
N HIS A 335 3.04 -6.93 5.91
CA HIS A 335 1.73 -6.40 5.54
C HIS A 335 1.54 -6.30 4.03
N VAL A 336 0.30 -6.54 3.61
CA VAL A 336 -0.17 -6.26 2.26
C VAL A 336 -0.97 -4.96 2.27
N ILE A 337 -0.55 -4.00 1.47
CA ILE A 337 -1.20 -2.70 1.31
C ILE A 337 -1.80 -2.60 -0.10
N PHE A 338 -3.12 -2.50 -0.19
CA PHE A 338 -3.77 -2.12 -1.44
C PHE A 338 -4.00 -0.61 -1.47
N ALA A 339 -3.57 0.04 -2.55
CA ALA A 339 -3.69 1.48 -2.69
C ALA A 339 -4.43 1.84 -3.98
N LEU A 340 -5.37 2.77 -3.88
CA LEU A 340 -6.19 3.21 -5.00
C LEU A 340 -6.72 4.65 -4.76
N PRO A 341 -6.93 5.45 -5.82
CA PRO A 341 -7.71 6.66 -5.72
C PRO A 341 -9.14 6.33 -5.27
N SER A 342 -9.75 7.16 -4.43
CA SER A 342 -11.13 6.95 -3.98
C SER A 342 -12.13 7.02 -5.13
N ARG A 343 -11.82 7.79 -6.19
CA ARG A 343 -12.58 7.91 -7.43
C ARG A 343 -11.72 7.68 -8.67
N ASN A 344 -12.32 7.22 -9.75
CA ASN A 344 -11.67 7.12 -11.04
C ASN A 344 -11.66 8.48 -11.78
N LEU A 345 -11.02 8.52 -12.95
CA LEU A 345 -10.94 9.74 -13.79
C LEU A 345 -12.30 10.28 -14.24
N ASN A 346 -13.35 9.46 -14.23
CA ASN A 346 -14.72 9.89 -14.54
C ASN A 346 -15.49 10.42 -13.32
N GLY A 347 -14.85 10.47 -12.15
CA GLY A 347 -15.48 10.88 -10.89
C GLY A 347 -16.33 9.80 -10.21
N GLU A 348 -16.29 8.56 -10.68
CA GLU A 348 -17.04 7.44 -10.08
C GLU A 348 -16.24 6.81 -8.94
N SER A 349 -16.93 6.40 -7.87
CA SER A 349 -16.31 5.74 -6.73
C SER A 349 -15.53 4.48 -7.11
N ASN A 350 -14.36 4.32 -6.51
CA ASN A 350 -13.57 3.09 -6.57
C ASN A 350 -13.80 2.18 -5.37
N ILE A 351 -14.52 2.67 -4.33
CA ILE A 351 -15.02 1.86 -3.22
C ILE A 351 -16.50 1.62 -3.47
N LEU A 352 -16.91 0.36 -3.58
CA LEU A 352 -18.21 -0.07 -4.06
C LEU A 352 -18.91 -0.95 -3.04
N LEU A 353 -20.20 -1.19 -3.22
CA LEU A 353 -20.93 -2.21 -2.46
C LEU A 353 -20.43 -3.62 -2.82
N SER A 354 -20.26 -3.90 -4.11
CA SER A 354 -19.78 -5.17 -4.68
C SER A 354 -18.93 -4.91 -5.92
N VAL A 355 -17.90 -5.72 -6.13
CA VAL A 355 -17.10 -5.76 -7.37
C VAL A 355 -17.50 -6.93 -8.28
N GLU A 356 -18.62 -7.59 -8.02
CA GLU A 356 -19.06 -8.81 -8.71
C GLU A 356 -19.17 -8.64 -10.23
N ASP A 357 -19.55 -7.44 -10.69
CA ASP A 357 -19.69 -7.12 -12.12
C ASP A 357 -18.35 -6.77 -12.81
N TYR A 358 -17.23 -6.75 -12.06
CA TYR A 358 -15.93 -6.39 -12.61
C TYR A 358 -15.13 -7.64 -12.97
N PRO A 359 -14.42 -7.65 -14.11
CA PRO A 359 -13.49 -8.73 -14.43
C PRO A 359 -12.26 -8.67 -13.50
N ASN A 360 -11.55 -9.78 -13.41
CA ASN A 360 -10.28 -9.87 -12.66
C ASN A 360 -10.42 -9.62 -11.16
N GLN A 361 -11.42 -10.24 -10.58
CA GLN A 361 -11.65 -10.19 -9.15
C GLN A 361 -10.64 -11.06 -8.40
N LEU A 362 -10.17 -10.53 -7.29
CA LEU A 362 -9.41 -11.23 -6.29
C LEU A 362 -10.20 -11.18 -4.98
N TYR A 363 -10.63 -12.32 -4.50
CA TYR A 363 -11.38 -12.40 -3.24
C TYR A 363 -10.53 -13.13 -2.20
N ILE A 364 -9.78 -12.35 -1.43
CA ILE A 364 -8.85 -12.79 -0.40
C ILE A 364 -9.04 -11.93 0.87
N PRO A 365 -10.26 -11.85 1.41
CA PRO A 365 -10.54 -10.94 2.54
C PRO A 365 -9.65 -11.22 3.76
N GLU A 366 -9.22 -12.47 3.95
CA GLU A 366 -8.32 -12.87 5.03
C GLU A 366 -6.88 -12.35 4.87
N SER A 367 -6.45 -12.02 3.65
CA SER A 367 -5.11 -11.50 3.34
C SER A 367 -5.11 -10.00 3.02
N LEU A 368 -6.26 -9.34 3.20
CA LEU A 368 -6.40 -7.90 3.00
C LEU A 368 -6.19 -7.18 4.33
N ASP A 369 -4.95 -6.70 4.56
CA ASP A 369 -4.58 -6.06 5.82
C ASP A 369 -4.94 -4.58 5.84
N LEU A 370 -4.47 -3.85 4.83
CA LEU A 370 -4.52 -2.40 4.76
C LEU A 370 -5.01 -1.93 3.39
N VAL A 371 -5.90 -0.95 3.41
CA VAL A 371 -6.34 -0.24 2.20
C VAL A 371 -6.06 1.25 2.37
N VAL A 372 -5.49 1.87 1.34
CA VAL A 372 -5.08 3.28 1.38
C VAL A 372 -5.69 4.04 0.20
N THR A 373 -6.27 5.19 0.50
CA THR A 373 -6.68 6.20 -0.47
C THR A 373 -6.05 7.55 -0.10
N GLU A 374 -6.34 8.59 -0.87
CA GLU A 374 -5.97 9.97 -0.53
C GLU A 374 -6.65 10.46 0.76
N TYR A 375 -7.75 9.84 1.18
CA TYR A 375 -8.49 10.16 2.42
C TYR A 375 -8.01 9.38 3.65
N GLY A 376 -6.98 8.55 3.52
CA GLY A 376 -6.34 7.87 4.65
C GLY A 376 -6.25 6.36 4.50
N THR A 377 -6.14 5.69 5.65
CA THR A 377 -5.91 4.24 5.74
C THR A 377 -7.03 3.54 6.47
N ALA A 378 -7.48 2.41 5.93
CA ALA A 378 -8.35 1.44 6.59
C ALA A 378 -7.52 0.21 6.97
N SER A 379 -7.41 -0.07 8.27
CA SER A 379 -6.87 -1.32 8.80
C SER A 379 -7.99 -2.34 8.90
N LEU A 380 -7.80 -3.52 8.37
CA LEU A 380 -8.85 -4.54 8.24
C LEU A 380 -8.55 -5.83 9.02
N THR A 381 -7.31 -6.03 9.44
CA THR A 381 -6.86 -7.21 10.19
C THR A 381 -7.60 -7.32 11.52
N GLY A 382 -8.11 -8.52 11.83
CA GLY A 382 -8.80 -8.80 13.09
C GLY A 382 -10.17 -8.13 13.27
N ARG A 383 -10.72 -7.50 12.22
CA ARG A 383 -12.01 -6.80 12.25
C ARG A 383 -13.13 -7.64 11.65
N THR A 384 -14.33 -7.49 12.19
CA THR A 384 -15.55 -8.05 11.62
C THR A 384 -15.86 -7.42 10.26
N MET A 385 -16.69 -8.08 9.45
CA MET A 385 -17.10 -7.54 8.14
C MET A 385 -17.76 -6.15 8.26
N ARG A 386 -18.49 -5.89 9.35
CA ARG A 386 -19.10 -4.57 9.62
C ARG A 386 -18.05 -3.51 9.92
N GLU A 387 -17.10 -3.80 10.78
CA GLU A 387 -15.99 -2.89 11.10
C GLU A 387 -15.14 -2.60 9.87
N ARG A 388 -14.88 -3.62 9.05
CA ARG A 388 -14.16 -3.47 7.77
C ARG A 388 -14.91 -2.56 6.82
N ALA A 389 -16.21 -2.80 6.63
CA ALA A 389 -17.05 -1.96 5.76
C ALA A 389 -17.05 -0.49 6.21
N LEU A 390 -17.19 -0.21 7.50
CA LEU A 390 -17.12 1.15 8.04
C LEU A 390 -15.74 1.79 7.82
N ALA A 391 -14.67 1.04 8.07
CA ALA A 391 -13.31 1.54 7.83
C ALA A 391 -13.06 1.88 6.35
N LEU A 392 -13.61 1.09 5.42
CA LEU A 392 -13.53 1.34 3.98
C LEU A 392 -14.38 2.54 3.56
N ILE A 393 -15.55 2.72 4.15
CA ILE A 393 -16.39 3.90 3.92
C ILE A 393 -15.67 5.18 4.38
N ASP A 394 -14.96 5.14 5.50
CA ASP A 394 -14.22 6.30 6.03
C ASP A 394 -13.11 6.80 5.09
N ILE A 395 -12.54 5.93 4.27
CA ILE A 395 -11.52 6.28 3.28
C ILE A 395 -12.07 6.48 1.87
N ALA A 396 -13.37 6.29 1.65
CA ALA A 396 -14.03 6.66 0.40
C ALA A 396 -14.08 8.18 0.22
N HIS A 397 -14.32 8.63 -1.01
CA HIS A 397 -14.57 10.06 -1.26
C HIS A 397 -15.73 10.56 -0.40
N PRO A 398 -15.62 11.72 0.25
CA PRO A 398 -16.65 12.22 1.17
C PRO A 398 -18.08 12.20 0.60
N ASP A 399 -18.24 12.59 -0.67
CA ASP A 399 -19.55 12.62 -1.34
C ASP A 399 -20.17 11.23 -1.58
N ASP A 400 -19.37 10.18 -1.54
CA ASP A 400 -19.84 8.80 -1.78
C ASP A 400 -20.21 8.07 -0.49
N ARG A 401 -19.75 8.55 0.66
CA ARG A 401 -19.88 7.85 1.96
C ARG A 401 -21.32 7.64 2.38
N GLU A 402 -22.16 8.66 2.26
CA GLU A 402 -23.60 8.56 2.60
C GLU A 402 -24.30 7.49 1.75
N LYS A 403 -24.04 7.50 0.44
CA LYS A 403 -24.56 6.48 -0.49
C LYS A 403 -24.10 5.08 -0.10
N LEU A 404 -22.81 4.93 0.23
CA LEU A 404 -22.23 3.64 0.63
C LEU A 404 -22.85 3.12 1.93
N VAL A 405 -23.04 3.99 2.95
CA VAL A 405 -23.72 3.63 4.21
C VAL A 405 -25.14 3.18 3.95
N ARG A 406 -25.91 3.90 3.12
CA ARG A 406 -27.28 3.52 2.77
C ARG A 406 -27.33 2.15 2.11
N LEU A 407 -26.51 1.92 1.07
CA LEU A 407 -26.41 0.62 0.39
C LEU A 407 -25.97 -0.51 1.32
N ALA A 408 -25.01 -0.24 2.21
CA ALA A 408 -24.53 -1.22 3.19
C ALA A 408 -25.64 -1.60 4.20
N LYS A 409 -26.52 -0.66 4.60
CA LYS A 409 -27.70 -0.94 5.44
C LYS A 409 -28.73 -1.79 4.71
N GLU A 410 -29.06 -1.43 3.47
CA GLU A 410 -30.03 -2.15 2.61
C GLU A 410 -29.60 -3.61 2.40
N ASN A 411 -28.29 -3.86 2.30
CA ASN A 411 -27.71 -5.18 2.12
C ASN A 411 -27.26 -5.86 3.43
N ASN A 412 -27.63 -5.33 4.59
CA ASN A 412 -27.31 -5.86 5.93
C ASN A 412 -25.80 -6.04 6.21
N ILE A 413 -24.93 -5.35 5.47
CA ILE A 413 -23.48 -5.35 5.70
C ILE A 413 -23.17 -4.58 6.98
N VAL A 414 -23.86 -3.44 7.23
CA VAL A 414 -23.81 -2.72 8.49
C VAL A 414 -25.16 -2.75 9.20
N PHE A 415 -25.21 -2.34 10.46
CA PHE A 415 -26.47 -2.32 11.20
C PHE A 415 -27.48 -1.33 10.58
N ARG A 416 -28.77 -1.69 10.57
CA ARG A 416 -29.84 -0.80 10.06
C ARG A 416 -29.92 0.52 10.83
N HIS A 417 -29.59 0.50 12.12
CA HIS A 417 -29.54 1.68 12.99
C HIS A 417 -28.17 2.37 12.99
N GLN A 418 -27.26 2.02 12.06
CA GLN A 418 -25.95 2.69 11.95
C GLN A 418 -26.15 4.19 11.71
N SER A 419 -25.66 5.01 12.63
CA SER A 419 -25.64 6.47 12.48
C SER A 419 -24.53 6.89 11.54
N TYR A 420 -24.79 7.88 10.71
CA TYR A 420 -23.81 8.54 9.88
C TYR A 420 -24.24 9.98 9.62
N LEU A 421 -23.40 10.94 9.98
CA LEU A 421 -23.64 12.35 9.70
C LEU A 421 -23.06 12.67 8.32
N ALA A 422 -23.92 13.06 7.38
CA ALA A 422 -23.57 13.28 5.97
C ALA A 422 -22.37 14.23 5.78
N ASP A 423 -22.30 15.29 6.58
CA ASP A 423 -21.27 16.31 6.49
C ASP A 423 -19.98 15.95 7.25
N SER A 424 -20.00 14.94 8.16
CA SER A 424 -18.83 14.56 8.95
C SER A 424 -17.62 14.16 8.10
N GLY A 425 -17.88 13.50 6.97
CA GLY A 425 -16.84 13.09 6.04
C GLY A 425 -16.10 14.24 5.37
N ARG A 426 -16.81 15.34 5.05
CA ARG A 426 -16.22 16.55 4.46
C ARG A 426 -15.47 17.39 5.47
N MET A 427 -15.90 17.34 6.74
CA MET A 427 -15.35 18.14 7.83
C MET A 427 -14.26 17.40 8.63
N TYR A 428 -13.92 16.17 8.26
CA TYR A 428 -12.88 15.42 8.95
C TYR A 428 -11.52 16.12 8.86
N PRO A 429 -10.95 16.56 10.00
CA PRO A 429 -9.72 17.35 10.02
C PRO A 429 -8.49 16.43 10.00
N ALA A 430 -8.14 15.91 8.83
CA ALA A 430 -7.01 15.00 8.65
C ALA A 430 -5.66 15.64 9.02
N GLU A 431 -5.54 16.95 8.83
CA GLU A 431 -4.36 17.76 9.14
C GLU A 431 -4.01 17.79 10.64
N LEU A 432 -4.97 17.49 11.51
CA LEU A 432 -4.72 17.41 12.95
C LEU A 432 -4.03 16.11 13.39
N SER A 433 -3.78 15.19 12.46
CA SER A 433 -3.07 13.95 12.78
C SER A 433 -1.60 14.22 13.08
N CYS A 434 -1.11 13.69 14.19
CA CYS A 434 0.31 13.76 14.55
C CYS A 434 0.76 12.51 15.31
N THR A 435 2.07 12.32 15.38
CA THR A 435 2.68 11.23 16.16
C THR A 435 3.63 11.80 17.18
N LYS A 436 3.58 11.31 18.41
CA LYS A 436 4.47 11.72 19.49
C LYS A 436 5.01 10.54 20.27
N THR A 437 6.31 10.56 20.51
CA THR A 437 6.97 9.61 21.40
C THR A 437 7.04 10.19 22.81
N PHE A 438 6.53 9.45 23.77
CA PHE A 438 6.50 9.77 25.19
C PHE A 438 7.67 9.12 25.94
N LYS A 439 7.67 9.25 27.28
CA LYS A 439 8.63 8.59 28.15
C LYS A 439 8.59 7.06 27.90
N ASP A 440 9.69 6.41 28.09
CA ASP A 440 9.88 4.96 27.88
C ASP A 440 9.76 4.51 26.41
N GLY A 441 9.90 5.44 25.44
CA GLY A 441 9.85 5.12 24.01
C GLY A 441 8.44 4.83 23.48
N LEU A 442 7.38 5.05 24.29
CA LEU A 442 6.00 4.86 23.86
C LEU A 442 5.62 5.86 22.77
N THR A 443 5.36 5.36 21.58
CA THR A 443 4.91 6.18 20.46
C THR A 443 3.40 6.08 20.30
N ILE A 444 2.72 7.21 20.23
CA ILE A 444 1.26 7.33 20.10
C ILE A 444 0.95 8.19 18.90
N ARG A 445 0.05 7.71 18.07
CA ARG A 445 -0.54 8.46 16.95
C ARG A 445 -1.84 9.10 17.42
N PHE A 446 -1.97 10.40 17.19
CA PHE A 446 -3.17 11.17 17.51
C PHE A 446 -3.89 11.56 16.23
N ARG A 447 -5.20 11.49 16.24
CA ARG A 447 -6.09 11.93 15.15
C ARG A 447 -7.49 12.25 15.67
N ALA A 448 -8.28 12.94 14.87
CA ALA A 448 -9.70 13.06 15.16
C ALA A 448 -10.38 11.69 15.15
N ILE A 449 -11.41 11.53 15.98
CA ILE A 449 -12.24 10.33 16.05
C ILE A 449 -13.00 10.14 14.73
N LYS A 450 -13.25 8.87 14.35
CA LYS A 450 -13.99 8.51 13.13
C LYS A 450 -15.22 7.68 13.46
N PRO A 451 -16.24 7.66 12.61
CA PRO A 451 -17.39 6.77 12.78
C PRO A 451 -17.02 5.29 12.90
N SER A 452 -15.96 4.85 12.25
CA SER A 452 -15.44 3.47 12.37
C SER A 452 -14.82 3.13 13.72
N ASP A 453 -14.58 4.11 14.60
CA ASP A 453 -13.98 3.89 15.92
C ASP A 453 -14.96 3.35 16.98
N VAL A 454 -16.23 3.12 16.63
CA VAL A 454 -17.28 2.66 17.55
C VAL A 454 -16.83 1.50 18.43
N GLU A 455 -16.29 0.43 17.83
CA GLU A 455 -15.91 -0.77 18.58
C GLU A 455 -14.63 -0.55 19.40
N GLU A 456 -13.65 0.18 18.89
CA GLU A 456 -12.44 0.51 19.65
C GLU A 456 -12.75 1.40 20.87
N MET A 457 -13.66 2.35 20.72
CA MET A 457 -14.14 3.18 21.84
C MET A 457 -14.94 2.36 22.87
N ARG A 458 -15.75 1.39 22.41
CA ARG A 458 -16.41 0.44 23.32
C ARG A 458 -15.39 -0.42 24.06
N ARG A 459 -14.37 -0.94 23.36
CA ARG A 459 -13.27 -1.71 23.97
C ARG A 459 -12.52 -0.85 24.98
N LEU A 460 -12.27 0.43 24.71
CA LEU A 460 -11.67 1.36 25.66
C LEU A 460 -12.55 1.51 26.91
N PHE A 461 -13.87 1.73 26.73
CA PHE A 461 -14.81 1.84 27.85
C PHE A 461 -14.78 0.63 28.79
N TYR A 462 -14.75 -0.60 28.24
CA TYR A 462 -14.75 -1.83 29.04
C TYR A 462 -13.39 -2.16 29.67
N ARG A 463 -12.33 -1.46 29.34
CA ARG A 463 -11.02 -1.55 30.02
C ARG A 463 -10.93 -0.66 31.26
N PHE A 464 -11.85 0.29 31.41
CA PHE A 464 -11.84 1.17 32.58
C PHE A 464 -12.33 0.46 33.84
N SER A 465 -11.73 0.82 34.96
CA SER A 465 -12.29 0.49 36.28
C SER A 465 -13.60 1.23 36.52
N ASP A 466 -14.44 0.73 37.42
CA ASP A 466 -15.66 1.39 37.86
C ASP A 466 -15.39 2.84 38.33
N LYS A 467 -14.23 3.05 38.95
CA LYS A 467 -13.79 4.37 39.40
C LYS A 467 -13.50 5.31 38.22
N ALA A 468 -12.80 4.85 37.16
CA ALA A 468 -12.50 5.63 36.00
C ALA A 468 -13.78 5.98 35.20
N VAL A 469 -14.72 5.03 35.11
CA VAL A 469 -16.04 5.27 34.52
C VAL A 469 -16.81 6.35 35.31
N TYR A 470 -16.81 6.24 36.65
CA TYR A 470 -17.45 7.24 37.49
C TYR A 470 -16.81 8.64 37.35
N TYR A 471 -15.48 8.71 37.29
CA TYR A 471 -14.77 9.98 37.07
C TYR A 471 -15.09 10.64 35.72
N ARG A 472 -15.40 9.84 34.70
CA ARG A 472 -15.67 10.36 33.36
C ARG A 472 -17.14 10.73 33.14
N TYR A 473 -18.07 9.95 33.70
CA TYR A 473 -19.49 10.06 33.39
C TYR A 473 -20.34 10.54 34.57
N PHE A 474 -19.75 10.76 35.74
CA PHE A 474 -20.45 11.13 37.00
C PHE A 474 -21.60 10.16 37.37
N SER A 475 -21.57 8.97 36.83
CA SER A 475 -22.61 7.96 36.98
C SER A 475 -22.00 6.55 36.92
N PRO A 476 -22.50 5.59 37.71
CA PRO A 476 -22.01 4.21 37.70
C PRO A 476 -22.52 3.44 36.46
N ILE A 477 -22.08 3.85 35.26
CA ILE A 477 -22.45 3.19 34.00
C ILE A 477 -21.75 1.84 33.90
N LYS A 478 -22.50 0.75 33.79
CA LYS A 478 -21.96 -0.61 33.66
C LYS A 478 -21.88 -1.10 32.21
N THR A 479 -22.65 -0.52 31.31
CA THR A 479 -22.74 -0.97 29.92
C THR A 479 -22.72 0.23 28.97
N MET A 480 -22.07 0.03 27.84
CA MET A 480 -22.05 0.99 26.75
C MET A 480 -22.64 0.34 25.48
N PRO A 481 -23.97 0.45 25.28
CA PRO A 481 -24.62 -0.09 24.08
C PRO A 481 -24.04 0.49 22.80
N HIS A 482 -23.99 -0.33 21.75
CA HIS A 482 -23.44 0.08 20.45
C HIS A 482 -24.11 1.35 19.91
N ALA A 483 -25.44 1.46 19.98
CA ALA A 483 -26.17 2.65 19.53
C ALA A 483 -25.71 3.93 20.24
N LYS A 484 -25.51 3.88 21.57
CA LYS A 484 -25.02 5.03 22.34
C LYS A 484 -23.59 5.41 21.97
N MET A 485 -22.72 4.42 21.74
CA MET A 485 -21.36 4.69 21.31
C MET A 485 -21.32 5.26 19.88
N GLN A 486 -22.24 4.86 19.00
CA GLN A 486 -22.35 5.48 17.68
C GLN A 486 -22.63 6.98 17.75
N GLU A 487 -23.55 7.42 18.60
CA GLU A 487 -23.83 8.84 18.81
C GLU A 487 -22.58 9.57 19.34
N TYR A 488 -21.78 8.88 20.14
CA TYR A 488 -20.58 9.42 20.74
C TYR A 488 -19.43 9.62 19.73
N VAL A 489 -19.28 8.74 18.74
CA VAL A 489 -18.21 8.84 17.73
C VAL A 489 -18.60 9.60 16.47
N ASN A 490 -19.90 9.68 16.15
CA ASN A 490 -20.40 10.44 15.00
C ASN A 490 -20.58 11.91 15.38
N ILE A 491 -19.55 12.71 15.14
CA ILE A 491 -19.51 14.14 15.45
C ILE A 491 -19.35 14.98 14.17
N ASP A 492 -19.72 16.25 14.26
CA ASP A 492 -19.64 17.20 13.13
C ASP A 492 -18.29 17.92 13.01
N TYR A 493 -17.37 17.66 13.94
CA TYR A 493 -16.06 18.29 14.07
C TYR A 493 -16.07 19.83 14.23
N ASN A 494 -17.20 20.46 14.31
CA ASN A 494 -17.37 21.89 14.49
C ASN A 494 -17.95 22.23 15.88
N GLN A 495 -19.15 21.74 16.19
CA GLN A 495 -19.76 21.88 17.51
C GLN A 495 -19.07 20.98 18.54
N SER A 496 -18.64 19.81 18.09
CA SER A 496 -17.90 18.85 18.90
C SER A 496 -16.61 18.46 18.21
N MET A 497 -15.53 18.37 18.98
CA MET A 497 -14.24 17.81 18.54
C MET A 497 -13.81 16.73 19.52
N SER A 498 -13.42 15.60 18.99
CA SER A 498 -12.81 14.51 19.78
C SER A 498 -11.54 14.03 19.09
N MET A 499 -10.45 14.03 19.85
CA MET A 499 -9.15 13.48 19.46
C MET A 499 -8.93 12.16 20.16
N VAL A 500 -8.44 11.15 19.43
CA VAL A 500 -8.08 9.85 19.99
C VAL A 500 -6.58 9.63 19.89
N GLY A 501 -6.01 8.97 20.92
CA GLY A 501 -4.64 8.50 20.93
C GLY A 501 -4.60 7.00 20.68
N LEU A 502 -3.85 6.56 19.68
CA LEU A 502 -3.70 5.16 19.27
C LEU A 502 -2.29 4.68 19.62
N ALA A 503 -2.21 3.55 20.31
CA ALA A 503 -0.96 2.86 20.62
C ALA A 503 -1.01 1.43 20.08
N GLY A 504 0.13 0.93 19.64
CA GLY A 504 0.28 -0.38 19.02
C GLY A 504 1.00 -0.27 17.69
N GLU A 505 1.20 -1.40 17.06
CA GLU A 505 1.75 -1.48 15.72
C GLU A 505 0.62 -1.33 14.69
N MET A 506 0.97 -1.19 13.44
CA MET A 506 0.13 -0.76 12.34
C MET A 506 -1.25 -1.44 12.25
N ASP A 507 -1.31 -2.73 12.51
CA ASP A 507 -2.53 -3.57 12.46
C ASP A 507 -3.12 -3.89 13.84
N GLU A 508 -2.37 -3.61 14.92
CA GLU A 508 -2.75 -3.83 16.32
C GLU A 508 -3.01 -2.53 17.07
N GLU A 509 -3.09 -1.40 16.37
CA GLU A 509 -3.38 -0.10 16.99
C GLU A 509 -4.73 -0.16 17.71
N ARG A 510 -4.72 0.26 18.97
CA ARG A 510 -5.93 0.40 19.80
C ARG A 510 -6.03 1.80 20.36
N ILE A 511 -7.24 2.29 20.51
CA ILE A 511 -7.48 3.57 21.18
C ILE A 511 -7.20 3.40 22.67
N ILE A 512 -6.29 4.22 23.19
CA ILE A 512 -5.88 4.23 24.59
C ILE A 512 -6.23 5.54 25.30
N ALA A 513 -6.61 6.56 24.56
CA ALA A 513 -6.98 7.86 25.12
C ALA A 513 -7.98 8.57 24.22
N GLU A 514 -8.82 9.37 24.82
CA GLU A 514 -9.74 10.27 24.14
C GLU A 514 -9.81 11.60 24.89
N ALA A 515 -9.78 12.70 24.11
CA ALA A 515 -9.97 14.04 24.60
C ALA A 515 -10.99 14.76 23.72
N ARG A 516 -11.98 15.38 24.33
CA ARG A 516 -13.14 15.96 23.64
C ARG A 516 -13.47 17.34 24.17
N TYR A 517 -13.91 18.22 23.28
CA TYR A 517 -14.70 19.37 23.68
C TYR A 517 -16.07 19.38 22.98
N VAL A 518 -17.05 20.03 23.64
CA VAL A 518 -18.38 20.33 23.09
C VAL A 518 -18.62 21.83 23.33
N ARG A 519 -18.93 22.58 22.27
CA ARG A 519 -19.20 24.02 22.37
C ARG A 519 -20.51 24.28 23.09
N PHE A 520 -20.55 25.28 23.93
CA PHE A 520 -21.80 25.82 24.41
C PHE A 520 -22.49 26.64 23.32
N THR A 521 -23.81 26.59 23.28
CA THR A 521 -24.62 27.32 22.29
C THR A 521 -24.85 28.78 22.66
N ASP A 522 -24.74 29.10 23.94
CA ASP A 522 -25.04 30.40 24.55
C ASP A 522 -23.83 31.28 24.83
N ARG A 523 -22.61 30.73 24.72
CA ARG A 523 -21.38 31.44 25.04
C ARG A 523 -20.18 30.87 24.26
N PRO A 524 -19.12 31.70 24.03
CA PRO A 524 -17.96 31.30 23.22
C PRO A 524 -16.97 30.43 24.01
N LYS A 525 -17.45 29.46 24.77
CA LYS A 525 -16.67 28.47 25.54
C LYS A 525 -17.07 27.06 25.17
N ALA A 526 -16.31 26.09 25.63
CA ALA A 526 -16.62 24.69 25.41
C ALA A 526 -16.42 23.88 26.71
N ASP A 527 -17.27 22.89 26.92
CA ASP A 527 -17.06 21.82 27.89
C ASP A 527 -15.96 20.89 27.41
N VAL A 528 -15.03 20.48 28.29
CA VAL A 528 -13.89 19.64 27.94
C VAL A 528 -13.76 18.43 28.87
N ALA A 529 -13.48 17.27 28.27
CA ALA A 529 -13.32 16.05 29.04
C ALA A 529 -12.23 15.13 28.43
N PHE A 530 -11.57 14.38 29.29
CA PHE A 530 -10.46 13.50 28.93
C PHE A 530 -10.65 12.11 29.54
N VAL A 531 -10.11 11.12 28.86
CA VAL A 531 -9.91 9.80 29.42
C VAL A 531 -8.64 9.17 28.86
N VAL A 532 -7.90 8.49 29.71
CA VAL A 532 -6.69 7.72 29.33
C VAL A 532 -6.78 6.37 30.02
N ASP A 533 -6.58 5.32 29.24
CA ASP A 533 -6.49 3.94 29.72
C ASP A 533 -5.49 3.88 30.89
N GLU A 534 -5.88 3.23 31.99
CA GLU A 534 -5.14 3.23 33.25
C GLU A 534 -3.71 2.73 33.11
N GLN A 535 -3.46 1.80 32.19
CA GLN A 535 -2.12 1.27 31.88
C GLN A 535 -1.17 2.33 31.28
N TYR A 536 -1.72 3.40 30.71
CA TYR A 536 -0.99 4.44 30.03
C TYR A 536 -0.96 5.78 30.79
N GLN A 537 -1.57 5.84 31.97
CA GLN A 537 -1.57 7.04 32.82
C GLN A 537 -0.16 7.38 33.34
N GLY A 538 0.01 8.62 33.77
CA GLY A 538 1.30 9.12 34.31
C GLY A 538 2.39 9.41 33.27
N LYS A 539 2.15 9.16 31.98
CA LYS A 539 3.12 9.36 30.90
C LYS A 539 3.03 10.73 30.20
N GLY A 540 2.09 11.59 30.63
CA GLY A 540 1.90 12.94 30.06
C GLY A 540 0.93 13.00 28.88
N ILE A 541 0.22 11.90 28.56
CA ILE A 541 -0.70 11.80 27.42
C ILE A 541 -1.85 12.80 27.55
N ALA A 542 -2.54 12.83 28.70
CA ALA A 542 -3.65 13.76 28.95
C ALA A 542 -3.22 15.22 28.82
N SER A 543 -2.06 15.61 29.37
CA SER A 543 -1.53 16.98 29.24
C SER A 543 -1.27 17.34 27.76
N PHE A 544 -0.67 16.44 26.98
CA PHE A 544 -0.44 16.65 25.56
C PHE A 544 -1.75 16.82 24.79
N MET A 545 -2.75 15.97 25.05
CA MET A 545 -4.06 16.08 24.40
C MET A 545 -4.80 17.33 24.81
N PHE A 546 -4.60 17.81 26.04
CA PHE A 546 -5.14 19.08 26.51
C PHE A 546 -4.54 20.26 25.74
N ASP A 547 -3.20 20.32 25.59
CA ASP A 547 -2.50 21.34 24.81
C ASP A 547 -2.98 21.33 23.34
N MET A 548 -3.15 20.13 22.77
CA MET A 548 -3.67 19.95 21.41
C MET A 548 -5.09 20.52 21.26
N LEU A 549 -6.01 20.17 22.17
CA LEU A 549 -7.38 20.69 22.13
C LEU A 549 -7.42 22.20 22.33
N MET A 550 -6.58 22.79 23.20
CA MET A 550 -6.47 24.24 23.36
C MET A 550 -6.07 24.91 22.05
N GLY A 551 -5.05 24.39 21.36
CA GLY A 551 -4.63 24.89 20.06
C GLY A 551 -5.78 24.91 19.05
N ILE A 552 -6.41 23.73 18.86
CA ILE A 552 -7.55 23.55 17.95
C ILE A 552 -8.71 24.51 18.31
N SER A 553 -9.01 24.63 19.59
CA SER A 553 -10.12 25.46 20.08
C SER A 553 -9.90 26.95 19.82
N ARG A 554 -8.69 27.45 20.03
CA ARG A 554 -8.32 28.85 19.77
C ARG A 554 -8.43 29.20 18.28
N GLU A 555 -7.89 28.34 17.40
CA GLU A 555 -7.99 28.51 15.95
C GLU A 555 -9.44 28.56 15.47
N ARG A 556 -10.33 27.88 16.20
CA ARG A 556 -11.78 27.82 15.91
C ARG A 556 -12.61 28.88 16.68
N GLY A 557 -11.96 29.82 17.33
CA GLY A 557 -12.63 30.97 17.97
C GLY A 557 -13.28 30.69 19.32
N ILE A 558 -12.97 29.55 19.97
CA ILE A 558 -13.38 29.26 21.34
C ILE A 558 -12.53 30.12 22.28
N LYS A 559 -13.17 30.76 23.29
CA LYS A 559 -12.51 31.73 24.20
C LYS A 559 -12.13 31.10 25.54
N GLY A 560 -12.44 29.85 25.80
CA GLY A 560 -12.08 29.18 27.04
C GLY A 560 -12.72 27.83 27.19
N PHE A 561 -12.22 27.06 28.14
CA PHE A 561 -12.78 25.77 28.54
C PHE A 561 -13.50 25.87 29.87
N GLU A 562 -14.49 25.02 30.04
CA GLU A 562 -15.12 24.69 31.31
C GLU A 562 -15.05 23.17 31.50
N ALA A 563 -14.96 22.72 32.74
CA ALA A 563 -14.93 21.31 33.06
C ALA A 563 -15.37 21.06 34.50
N ASP A 564 -16.14 20.00 34.70
CA ASP A 564 -16.49 19.49 36.02
C ASP A 564 -15.55 18.35 36.40
N VAL A 565 -14.94 18.42 37.58
CA VAL A 565 -13.99 17.41 38.05
C VAL A 565 -14.28 17.04 39.50
N LEU A 566 -14.49 15.76 39.78
CA LEU A 566 -14.63 15.28 41.13
C LEU A 566 -13.40 15.63 41.99
N ALA A 567 -13.59 16.15 43.20
CA ALA A 567 -12.51 16.62 44.08
C ALA A 567 -11.47 15.57 44.40
N ASN A 568 -11.84 14.29 44.39
CA ASN A 568 -10.93 13.17 44.59
C ASN A 568 -10.18 12.72 43.29
N ASN A 569 -10.47 13.33 42.12
CA ASN A 569 -9.74 13.08 40.87
C ASN A 569 -8.53 14.00 40.74
N THR A 570 -7.59 13.87 41.68
CA THR A 570 -6.38 14.70 41.75
C THR A 570 -5.51 14.62 40.49
N ALA A 571 -5.57 13.54 39.74
CA ALA A 571 -4.82 13.37 38.51
C ALA A 571 -5.32 14.33 37.41
N MET A 572 -6.64 14.48 37.27
CA MET A 572 -7.24 15.37 36.28
C MET A 572 -7.07 16.85 36.70
N ILE A 573 -7.23 17.17 37.97
CA ILE A 573 -6.97 18.52 38.50
C ILE A 573 -5.55 18.96 38.11
N LYS A 574 -4.53 18.12 38.31
CA LYS A 574 -3.14 18.39 37.89
C LYS A 574 -2.96 18.59 36.40
N VAL A 575 -3.81 18.02 35.54
CA VAL A 575 -3.75 18.28 34.09
C VAL A 575 -4.20 19.72 33.82
N PHE A 576 -5.29 20.17 34.41
CA PHE A 576 -5.79 21.54 34.24
C PHE A 576 -4.87 22.58 34.88
N GLU A 577 -4.26 22.31 36.04
CA GLU A 577 -3.28 23.20 36.70
C GLU A 577 -2.04 23.49 35.84
N LYS A 578 -1.74 22.65 34.84
CA LYS A 578 -0.65 22.86 33.89
C LYS A 578 -1.04 23.78 32.72
N SER A 579 -2.26 24.27 32.70
CA SER A 579 -2.70 25.22 31.68
C SER A 579 -1.77 26.46 31.61
N PRO A 580 -1.40 26.91 30.42
CA PRO A 580 -0.70 28.21 30.27
C PRO A 580 -1.61 29.41 30.56
N TYR A 581 -2.93 29.17 30.71
CA TYR A 581 -3.92 30.21 31.03
C TYR A 581 -4.37 30.11 32.49
N PRO A 582 -4.88 31.22 33.06
CA PRO A 582 -5.41 31.23 34.43
C PRO A 582 -6.49 30.18 34.63
N VAL A 583 -6.35 29.38 35.68
CA VAL A 583 -7.35 28.35 36.05
C VAL A 583 -8.15 28.89 37.24
N LYS A 584 -9.45 29.06 37.03
CA LYS A 584 -10.40 29.40 38.10
C LYS A 584 -11.15 28.11 38.48
N SER A 585 -11.23 27.82 39.78
CA SER A 585 -11.96 26.65 40.25
C SER A 585 -12.83 27.03 41.47
N VAL A 586 -14.05 26.50 41.44
CA VAL A 586 -15.00 26.61 42.55
C VAL A 586 -15.38 25.21 42.99
N LEU A 587 -15.31 24.91 44.27
CA LEU A 587 -15.73 23.64 44.81
C LEU A 587 -17.20 23.73 45.24
N ASP A 588 -18.05 22.94 44.61
CA ASP A 588 -19.44 22.77 45.00
C ASP A 588 -19.78 21.29 45.10
N SER A 589 -20.37 20.90 46.20
CA SER A 589 -20.90 19.54 46.45
C SER A 589 -19.93 18.39 46.10
N GLY A 590 -18.60 18.61 46.26
CA GLY A 590 -17.56 17.63 45.99
C GLY A 590 -17.11 17.60 44.53
N ILE A 591 -17.51 18.56 43.72
CA ILE A 591 -17.13 18.76 42.32
C ILE A 591 -16.42 20.12 42.21
N TYR A 592 -15.27 20.14 41.54
CA TYR A 592 -14.64 21.38 41.10
C TYR A 592 -15.22 21.79 39.74
N GLU A 593 -15.90 22.93 39.72
CA GLU A 593 -16.22 23.65 38.48
C GLU A 593 -14.99 24.45 38.06
N ILE A 594 -14.32 24.00 36.98
CA ILE A 594 -13.09 24.59 36.48
C ILE A 594 -13.42 25.47 35.26
N SER A 595 -12.90 26.70 35.22
CA SER A 595 -13.02 27.60 34.07
C SER A 595 -11.62 28.12 33.69
N ILE A 596 -11.27 27.99 32.39
CA ILE A 596 -9.96 28.35 31.83
C ILE A 596 -10.19 29.29 30.65
N PRO A 597 -10.21 30.61 30.85
CA PRO A 597 -10.29 31.59 29.77
C PRO A 597 -8.99 31.63 28.97
N PHE A 598 -9.06 31.71 27.64
CA PHE A 598 -7.90 31.79 26.75
C PHE A 598 -7.44 33.23 26.47
N SER A 599 -7.62 34.14 27.41
CA SER A 599 -7.13 35.51 27.36
C SER A 599 -6.17 35.76 28.50
N ASP A 600 -5.12 36.54 28.21
CA ASP A 600 -4.16 37.03 29.23
C ASP A 600 -4.73 38.19 30.07
N GLU A 601 -5.98 38.61 29.85
CA GLU A 601 -6.61 39.64 30.67
C GLU A 601 -6.89 39.08 32.07
N VAL A 602 -5.93 39.34 32.97
CA VAL A 602 -6.18 39.32 34.40
C VAL A 602 -7.18 40.41 34.71
N SER A 603 -8.47 40.09 34.77
CA SER A 603 -9.42 41.01 35.37
C SER A 603 -9.04 41.15 36.84
N ASP A 604 -8.61 42.34 37.22
CA ASP A 604 -8.51 42.78 38.61
C ASP A 604 -9.84 42.52 39.32
N SER A 605 -9.94 41.39 39.94
CA SER A 605 -10.86 41.16 41.03
C SER A 605 -10.21 40.15 41.98
N THR A 606 -9.54 40.71 42.98
CA THR A 606 -9.13 40.09 44.22
C THR A 606 -10.15 39.07 44.71
N GLY A 607 -9.85 37.79 44.59
CA GLY A 607 -10.58 36.70 45.19
C GLY A 607 -9.58 35.77 45.85
N LEU A 608 -9.36 35.98 47.14
CA LEU A 608 -8.51 35.19 48.02
C LEU A 608 -8.75 33.69 47.86
N LEU A 609 -7.64 32.99 47.70
CA LEU A 609 -7.55 31.58 48.07
C LEU A 609 -7.90 31.44 49.58
N VAL A 610 -9.08 30.98 49.90
CA VAL A 610 -9.38 30.44 51.24
C VAL A 610 -9.07 28.96 51.20
N ARG A 611 -7.94 28.61 51.81
CA ARG A 611 -7.69 27.24 52.28
C ARG A 611 -8.48 27.07 53.57
N GLU A 612 -9.50 26.24 53.57
CA GLU A 612 -9.94 25.48 54.73
C GLU A 612 -10.18 24.02 54.32
#